data_32e395ce7b3c260ee7a43c9269aa8a84
#
_entry.id   32e395ce7b3c260ee7a43c9269aa8a84
#
_cell.length_a   1.000
_cell.length_b   1.000
_cell.length_c   1.000
_cell.angle_alpha   90.00
_cell.angle_beta   90.00
_cell.angle_gamma   90.00
#
_symmetry.space_group_name_H-M   'P 1'
#
loop_
_entity.id
_entity.type
_entity.pdbx_description
1 polymer ?
#
loop_
_entity_poly.entity_id
_entity_poly.type
_entity_poly.pdbx_seq_one_letter_code
_entity_poly.pdbx_strand_id
1 'polypeptide(L)'
;TNIGRAHIEFFGDVAGVAQAKRELFRHLHEHDGIAFLNADDPLLPTVHPAGLKAVTYGLQKPAQIQGAIKEIDASGHVTLAWRGVDIRLNVPGAHNASNALAAVAVGDFFGLEAAAIKAGIESCASVAKRMQIVHKNGMIIINDAYNANPESTKLALEFLAQQPLAEHARRVAILGDMLELGASAQAAHREIGEFITTLPIQAVFAYGPLTKHLIQAVGQYCWAEHFESKQNLIAEVNRSVRPGDALLLKGSRGMAMEDVLEKLSEA
;
A
#
# COMPACT_ATOMS: atom_id res chain seq x y z
N THR A 1 -4.94 8.53 -9.44
CA THR A 1 -5.73 7.66 -8.54
C THR A 1 -6.00 8.30 -7.19
N ASN A 2 -5.02 8.99 -6.58
CA ASN A 2 -5.18 9.69 -5.29
C ASN A 2 -4.12 10.79 -5.13
N ILE A 3 -4.34 11.69 -4.15
CA ILE A 3 -3.38 12.67 -3.66
C ILE A 3 -3.05 12.31 -2.21
N GLY A 4 -1.77 12.04 -1.92
CA GLY A 4 -1.31 11.62 -0.59
C GLY A 4 0.07 12.18 -0.26
N ARG A 5 0.64 11.77 0.89
CA ARG A 5 1.94 12.22 1.41
C ARG A 5 3.16 11.54 0.74
N ALA A 6 3.12 11.39 -0.57
CA ALA A 6 4.26 10.89 -1.33
C ALA A 6 5.06 12.06 -1.91
N HIS A 7 6.40 11.98 -1.88
CA HIS A 7 7.32 12.97 -2.46
C HIS A 7 7.21 14.38 -1.86
N ILE A 8 6.75 14.50 -0.61
CA ILE A 8 6.55 15.81 0.08
C ILE A 8 7.85 16.60 0.16
N GLU A 9 9.00 15.94 0.27
CA GLU A 9 10.29 16.60 0.29
C GLU A 9 10.52 17.53 -0.92
N PHE A 10 10.01 17.13 -2.09
CA PHE A 10 10.15 17.90 -3.34
C PHE A 10 9.02 18.90 -3.55
N PHE A 11 7.83 18.62 -3.02
CA PHE A 11 6.63 19.43 -3.23
C PHE A 11 6.23 20.27 -2.02
N GLY A 12 6.97 20.16 -0.90
CA GLY A 12 6.75 20.91 0.33
C GLY A 12 5.65 20.30 1.21
N ASP A 13 4.44 20.11 0.68
CA ASP A 13 3.29 19.56 1.41
C ASP A 13 2.31 18.84 0.46
N VAL A 14 1.18 18.39 1.00
CA VAL A 14 0.12 17.75 0.22
C VAL A 14 -0.50 18.69 -0.81
N ALA A 15 -0.54 20.00 -0.53
CA ALA A 15 -1.03 21.00 -1.48
C ALA A 15 -0.08 21.13 -2.68
N GLY A 16 1.23 21.06 -2.44
CA GLY A 16 2.23 21.02 -3.52
C GLY A 16 2.12 19.75 -4.38
N VAL A 17 1.88 18.59 -3.77
CA VAL A 17 1.59 17.35 -4.52
C VAL A 17 0.30 17.51 -5.36
N ALA A 18 -0.74 18.11 -4.80
CA ALA A 18 -1.99 18.39 -5.50
C ALA A 18 -1.76 19.33 -6.70
N GLN A 19 -0.96 20.38 -6.51
CA GLN A 19 -0.61 21.32 -7.57
C GLN A 19 0.18 20.65 -8.71
N ALA A 20 1.13 19.78 -8.41
CA ALA A 20 1.86 19.01 -9.43
C ALA A 20 0.91 18.11 -10.24
N LYS A 21 -0.06 17.44 -9.58
CA LYS A 21 -1.08 16.65 -10.30
C LYS A 21 -2.03 17.52 -11.13
N ARG A 22 -2.29 18.76 -10.69
CA ARG A 22 -3.10 19.72 -11.45
C ARG A 22 -2.47 20.08 -12.79
N GLU A 23 -1.15 20.02 -12.92
CA GLU A 23 -0.48 20.28 -14.20
C GLU A 23 -0.93 19.30 -15.29
N LEU A 24 -1.09 18.01 -14.96
CA LEU A 24 -1.64 17.03 -15.88
C LEU A 24 -3.09 17.37 -16.27
N PHE A 25 -3.92 17.77 -15.32
CA PHE A 25 -5.31 18.13 -15.63
C PHE A 25 -5.41 19.39 -16.50
N ARG A 26 -4.54 20.38 -16.27
CA ARG A 26 -4.44 21.56 -17.13
C ARG A 26 -4.04 21.16 -18.54
N HIS A 27 -3.02 20.35 -18.70
CA HIS A 27 -2.59 19.83 -19.99
C HIS A 27 -3.71 19.09 -20.73
N LEU A 28 -4.44 18.22 -20.04
CA LEU A 28 -5.59 17.51 -20.62
C LEU A 28 -6.67 18.48 -21.06
N HIS A 29 -6.96 19.53 -20.27
CA HIS A 29 -7.96 20.54 -20.62
C HIS A 29 -7.55 21.34 -21.86
N GLU A 30 -6.29 21.75 -21.96
CA GLU A 30 -5.75 22.51 -23.10
C GLU A 30 -5.70 21.70 -24.40
N HIS A 31 -5.66 20.36 -24.31
CA HIS A 31 -5.55 19.44 -25.46
C HIS A 31 -6.80 18.58 -25.69
N ASP A 32 -7.95 18.99 -25.16
CA ASP A 32 -9.22 18.28 -25.28
C ASP A 32 -9.15 16.82 -24.79
N GLY A 33 -8.28 16.56 -23.82
CA GLY A 33 -8.07 15.24 -23.20
C GLY A 33 -9.15 14.91 -22.18
N ILE A 34 -9.10 13.68 -21.67
CA ILE A 34 -10.06 13.14 -20.71
C ILE A 34 -9.32 12.69 -19.45
N ALA A 35 -9.85 13.08 -18.29
CA ALA A 35 -9.36 12.65 -17.01
C ALA A 35 -10.22 11.51 -16.42
N PHE A 36 -9.58 10.52 -15.81
CA PHE A 36 -10.25 9.50 -14.99
C PHE A 36 -10.03 9.87 -13.52
N LEU A 37 -11.11 10.23 -12.82
CA LEU A 37 -11.06 10.83 -11.49
C LEU A 37 -11.63 9.89 -10.43
N ASN A 38 -10.84 9.61 -9.41
CA ASN A 38 -11.32 8.90 -8.23
C ASN A 38 -12.21 9.85 -7.40
N ALA A 39 -13.51 9.57 -7.34
CA ALA A 39 -14.48 10.34 -6.58
C ALA A 39 -14.29 10.20 -5.06
N ASP A 40 -13.69 9.09 -4.62
CA ASP A 40 -13.44 8.83 -3.19
C ASP A 40 -12.29 9.68 -2.65
N ASP A 41 -11.37 10.15 -3.51
CA ASP A 41 -10.29 11.04 -3.09
C ASP A 41 -10.84 12.44 -2.79
N PRO A 42 -10.56 13.00 -1.60
CA PRO A 42 -11.11 14.29 -1.21
C PRO A 42 -10.51 15.48 -1.96
N LEU A 43 -9.30 15.35 -2.49
CA LEU A 43 -8.54 16.45 -3.09
C LEU A 43 -8.63 16.48 -4.62
N LEU A 44 -8.74 15.34 -5.29
CA LEU A 44 -8.83 15.30 -6.76
C LEU A 44 -9.96 16.16 -7.33
N PRO A 45 -11.20 16.18 -6.75
CA PRO A 45 -12.26 17.05 -7.23
C PRO A 45 -11.95 18.54 -7.09
N THR A 46 -11.04 18.95 -6.18
CA THR A 46 -10.71 20.35 -5.92
C THR A 46 -9.64 20.90 -6.87
N VAL A 47 -8.89 20.06 -7.54
CA VAL A 47 -7.73 20.46 -8.36
C VAL A 47 -7.94 20.33 -9.87
N HIS A 48 -9.04 19.72 -10.33
CA HIS A 48 -9.31 19.66 -11.76
C HIS A 48 -9.93 20.98 -12.27
N PRO A 49 -9.55 21.47 -13.47
CA PRO A 49 -10.13 22.67 -14.07
C PRO A 49 -11.62 22.52 -14.37
N ALA A 50 -12.38 23.61 -14.24
CA ALA A 50 -13.75 23.65 -14.72
C ALA A 50 -13.77 23.42 -16.25
N GLY A 51 -14.71 22.57 -16.73
CA GLY A 51 -14.82 22.22 -18.15
C GLY A 51 -13.90 21.10 -18.63
N LEU A 52 -13.00 20.57 -17.80
CA LEU A 52 -12.26 19.37 -18.16
C LEU A 52 -13.22 18.18 -18.30
N LYS A 53 -13.15 17.49 -19.43
CA LYS A 53 -13.86 16.22 -19.62
C LYS A 53 -13.34 15.18 -18.64
N ALA A 54 -14.23 14.60 -17.84
CA ALA A 54 -13.82 13.62 -16.84
C ALA A 54 -14.81 12.45 -16.77
N VAL A 55 -14.26 11.26 -16.55
CA VAL A 55 -14.98 10.06 -16.13
C VAL A 55 -14.67 9.82 -14.67
N THR A 56 -15.69 9.84 -13.83
CA THR A 56 -15.52 9.59 -12.38
C THR A 56 -15.71 8.13 -12.06
N TYR A 57 -14.90 7.60 -11.12
CA TYR A 57 -15.07 6.26 -10.56
C TYR A 57 -14.98 6.32 -9.04
N GLY A 58 -15.66 5.41 -8.34
CA GLY A 58 -15.65 5.39 -6.88
C GLY A 58 -16.27 4.12 -6.30
N LEU A 59 -15.81 3.75 -5.10
CA LEU A 59 -16.34 2.65 -4.30
C LEU A 59 -17.34 3.15 -3.26
N GLN A 60 -17.13 4.36 -2.72
CA GLN A 60 -17.89 4.94 -1.61
C GLN A 60 -18.76 6.10 -2.05
N LYS A 61 -18.19 7.06 -2.76
CA LYS A 61 -18.92 8.22 -3.27
C LYS A 61 -19.58 7.95 -4.61
N PRO A 62 -20.74 8.56 -4.89
CA PRO A 62 -21.40 8.44 -6.20
C PRO A 62 -20.46 8.83 -7.35
N ALA A 63 -20.41 7.98 -8.35
CA ALA A 63 -19.55 8.16 -9.53
C ALA A 63 -20.21 7.57 -10.78
N GLN A 64 -19.75 7.98 -11.98
CA GLN A 64 -20.23 7.41 -13.25
C GLN A 64 -19.94 5.91 -13.33
N ILE A 65 -18.76 5.50 -12.87
CA ILE A 65 -18.36 4.11 -12.74
C ILE A 65 -18.36 3.78 -11.26
N GLN A 66 -19.48 3.22 -10.80
CA GLN A 66 -19.66 2.81 -9.41
C GLN A 66 -19.33 1.34 -9.27
N GLY A 67 -18.38 1.02 -8.37
CA GLY A 67 -18.07 -0.34 -7.95
C GLY A 67 -18.36 -0.56 -6.47
N ALA A 68 -18.30 -1.81 -6.05
CA ALA A 68 -18.36 -2.17 -4.63
C ALA A 68 -17.45 -3.36 -4.33
N ILE A 69 -16.84 -3.38 -3.16
CA ILE A 69 -16.16 -4.58 -2.66
C ILE A 69 -17.24 -5.55 -2.22
N LYS A 70 -17.34 -6.70 -2.89
CA LYS A 70 -18.29 -7.76 -2.58
C LYS A 70 -17.76 -8.68 -1.49
N GLU A 71 -16.47 -8.99 -1.57
CA GLU A 71 -15.81 -9.94 -0.68
C GLU A 71 -14.31 -9.63 -0.59
N ILE A 72 -13.71 -9.93 0.54
CA ILE A 72 -12.25 -10.03 0.72
C ILE A 72 -12.01 -11.42 1.31
N ASP A 73 -11.30 -12.29 0.58
CA ASP A 73 -11.02 -13.64 1.06
C ASP A 73 -9.94 -13.65 2.17
N ALA A 74 -9.74 -14.81 2.79
CA ALA A 74 -8.78 -14.97 3.88
C ALA A 74 -7.33 -14.65 3.49
N SER A 75 -7.00 -14.64 2.21
CA SER A 75 -5.70 -14.25 1.65
C SER A 75 -5.65 -12.78 1.26
N GLY A 76 -6.74 -12.02 1.52
CA GLY A 76 -6.85 -10.59 1.23
C GLY A 76 -7.13 -10.25 -0.23
N HIS A 77 -7.46 -11.23 -1.08
CA HIS A 77 -7.87 -10.95 -2.45
C HIS A 77 -9.31 -10.41 -2.47
N VAL A 78 -9.50 -9.37 -3.25
CA VAL A 78 -10.77 -8.66 -3.36
C VAL A 78 -11.57 -9.19 -4.54
N THR A 79 -12.88 -9.40 -4.33
CA THR A 79 -13.86 -9.50 -5.41
C THR A 79 -14.57 -8.15 -5.54
N LEU A 80 -14.31 -7.46 -6.65
CA LEU A 80 -14.94 -6.19 -7.03
C LEU A 80 -16.21 -6.48 -7.82
N ALA A 81 -17.34 -5.95 -7.39
CA ALA A 81 -18.58 -5.97 -8.14
C ALA A 81 -18.76 -4.69 -8.96
N TRP A 82 -19.04 -4.83 -10.27
CA TRP A 82 -19.32 -3.73 -11.18
C TRP A 82 -20.35 -4.16 -12.23
N ARG A 83 -21.47 -3.43 -12.35
CA ARG A 83 -22.56 -3.69 -13.32
C ARG A 83 -22.99 -5.16 -13.41
N GLY A 84 -23.07 -5.84 -12.26
CA GLY A 84 -23.45 -7.26 -12.19
C GLY A 84 -22.32 -8.25 -12.57
N VAL A 85 -21.11 -7.76 -12.83
CA VAL A 85 -19.93 -8.57 -13.09
C VAL A 85 -19.06 -8.59 -11.84
N ASP A 86 -18.70 -9.79 -11.37
CA ASP A 86 -17.75 -10.00 -10.29
C ASP A 86 -16.33 -10.17 -10.87
N ILE A 87 -15.39 -9.34 -10.43
CA ILE A 87 -13.99 -9.32 -10.87
C ILE A 87 -13.11 -9.69 -9.66
N ARG A 88 -12.45 -10.83 -9.71
CA ARG A 88 -11.54 -11.27 -8.64
C ARG A 88 -10.14 -10.76 -8.90
N LEU A 89 -9.61 -9.96 -7.96
CA LEU A 89 -8.27 -9.40 -8.09
C LEU A 89 -7.21 -10.43 -7.65
N ASN A 90 -6.17 -10.60 -8.47
CA ASN A 90 -5.02 -11.45 -8.13
C ASN A 90 -3.97 -10.73 -7.25
N VAL A 91 -4.19 -9.45 -6.96
CA VAL A 91 -3.34 -8.65 -6.07
C VAL A 91 -4.11 -8.41 -4.77
N PRO A 92 -3.57 -8.83 -3.60
CA PRO A 92 -4.26 -8.67 -2.34
C PRO A 92 -4.29 -7.21 -1.87
N GLY A 93 -5.21 -6.89 -0.96
CA GLY A 93 -5.38 -5.59 -0.33
C GLY A 93 -6.56 -4.79 -0.87
N ALA A 94 -7.42 -4.32 0.06
CA ALA A 94 -8.66 -3.61 -0.24
C ALA A 94 -8.46 -2.37 -1.14
N HIS A 95 -7.33 -1.66 -1.02
CA HIS A 95 -7.00 -0.50 -1.84
C HIS A 95 -6.86 -0.83 -3.33
N ASN A 96 -6.57 -2.08 -3.69
CA ASN A 96 -6.50 -2.52 -5.09
C ASN A 96 -7.88 -2.56 -5.76
N ALA A 97 -8.98 -2.59 -5.02
CA ALA A 97 -10.32 -2.42 -5.58
C ALA A 97 -10.47 -1.06 -6.31
N SER A 98 -9.97 0.03 -5.70
CA SER A 98 -9.98 1.35 -6.33
C SER A 98 -9.08 1.41 -7.57
N ASN A 99 -7.91 0.76 -7.53
CA ASN A 99 -7.02 0.66 -8.70
C ASN A 99 -7.65 -0.14 -9.85
N ALA A 100 -8.31 -1.25 -9.53
CA ALA A 100 -9.04 -2.06 -10.51
C ALA A 100 -10.24 -1.29 -11.10
N LEU A 101 -10.97 -0.53 -10.26
CA LEU A 101 -12.08 0.28 -10.72
C LEU A 101 -11.63 1.43 -11.65
N ALA A 102 -10.43 1.97 -11.43
CA ALA A 102 -9.82 2.90 -12.40
C ALA A 102 -9.58 2.22 -13.76
N ALA A 103 -9.09 0.98 -13.77
CA ALA A 103 -8.91 0.21 -15.01
C ALA A 103 -10.27 -0.11 -15.68
N VAL A 104 -11.28 -0.45 -14.88
CA VAL A 104 -12.67 -0.59 -15.37
C VAL A 104 -13.14 0.68 -16.06
N ALA A 105 -12.94 1.85 -15.42
CA ALA A 105 -13.36 3.14 -15.95
C ALA A 105 -12.70 3.45 -17.31
N VAL A 106 -11.43 3.12 -17.45
CA VAL A 106 -10.70 3.27 -18.73
C VAL A 106 -11.25 2.30 -19.77
N GLY A 107 -11.40 1.01 -19.43
CA GLY A 107 -11.89 0.00 -20.37
C GLY A 107 -13.32 0.28 -20.84
N ASP A 108 -14.23 0.66 -19.94
CA ASP A 108 -15.62 1.02 -20.25
C ASP A 108 -15.68 2.25 -21.16
N PHE A 109 -14.86 3.26 -20.87
CA PHE A 109 -14.78 4.47 -21.71
C PHE A 109 -14.33 4.17 -23.15
N PHE A 110 -13.41 3.24 -23.34
CA PHE A 110 -12.97 2.81 -24.66
C PHE A 110 -13.86 1.73 -25.30
N GLY A 111 -15.01 1.44 -24.69
CA GLY A 111 -16.02 0.55 -25.26
C GLY A 111 -15.67 -0.94 -25.22
N LEU A 112 -14.79 -1.33 -24.31
CA LEU A 112 -14.51 -2.74 -24.13
C LEU A 112 -15.69 -3.45 -23.45
N GLU A 113 -15.99 -4.66 -23.91
CA GLU A 113 -17.00 -5.51 -23.29
C GLU A 113 -16.62 -5.85 -21.85
N ALA A 114 -17.61 -5.92 -20.96
CA ALA A 114 -17.39 -6.18 -19.53
C ALA A 114 -16.61 -7.49 -19.27
N ALA A 115 -16.81 -8.51 -20.09
CA ALA A 115 -16.07 -9.76 -20.03
C ALA A 115 -14.57 -9.58 -20.35
N ALA A 116 -14.24 -8.73 -21.32
CA ALA A 116 -12.86 -8.42 -21.68
C ALA A 116 -12.15 -7.61 -20.57
N ILE A 117 -12.85 -6.62 -19.99
CA ILE A 117 -12.36 -5.84 -18.84
C ILE A 117 -12.07 -6.77 -17.66
N LYS A 118 -13.03 -7.65 -17.32
CA LYS A 118 -12.88 -8.67 -16.27
C LYS A 118 -11.64 -9.53 -16.53
N ALA A 119 -11.55 -10.15 -17.69
CA ALA A 119 -10.44 -11.03 -18.05
C ALA A 119 -9.08 -10.31 -17.98
N GLY A 120 -9.01 -9.06 -18.46
CA GLY A 120 -7.80 -8.24 -18.39
C GLY A 120 -7.35 -7.96 -16.95
N ILE A 121 -8.28 -7.59 -16.07
CA ILE A 121 -7.96 -7.30 -14.66
C ILE A 121 -7.58 -8.59 -13.91
N GLU A 122 -8.31 -9.69 -14.12
CA GLU A 122 -8.04 -10.98 -13.49
C GLU A 122 -6.74 -11.62 -13.98
N SER A 123 -6.25 -11.27 -15.17
CA SER A 123 -4.96 -11.72 -15.69
C SER A 123 -3.77 -10.93 -15.13
N CYS A 124 -4.01 -9.79 -14.45
CA CYS A 124 -2.92 -9.00 -13.85
C CYS A 124 -2.17 -9.83 -12.81
N ALA A 125 -0.89 -10.06 -13.06
CA ALA A 125 -0.01 -10.67 -12.09
C ALA A 125 0.36 -9.68 -10.98
N SER A 126 0.61 -10.19 -9.77
CA SER A 126 1.21 -9.40 -8.70
C SER A 126 2.56 -8.84 -9.15
N VAL A 127 2.75 -7.55 -9.00
CA VAL A 127 4.06 -6.91 -9.23
C VAL A 127 4.97 -7.26 -8.06
N ALA A 128 6.18 -7.72 -8.36
CA ALA A 128 7.16 -8.04 -7.32
C ALA A 128 7.34 -6.85 -6.34
N LYS A 129 7.47 -7.17 -5.06
CA LYS A 129 7.66 -6.19 -3.97
C LYS A 129 6.47 -5.22 -3.75
N ARG A 130 5.27 -5.54 -4.26
CA ARG A 130 4.03 -4.81 -4.02
C ARG A 130 2.97 -5.76 -3.48
N MET A 131 2.83 -5.81 -2.15
CA MET A 131 1.95 -6.75 -1.45
C MET A 131 2.09 -8.19 -1.94
N GLN A 132 3.30 -8.57 -2.38
CA GLN A 132 3.61 -9.91 -2.88
C GLN A 132 3.63 -10.91 -1.72
N ILE A 133 2.78 -11.93 -1.79
CA ILE A 133 2.77 -13.01 -0.80
C ILE A 133 3.80 -14.06 -1.21
N VAL A 134 4.71 -14.36 -0.29
CA VAL A 134 5.75 -15.39 -0.43
C VAL A 134 5.62 -16.37 0.73
N HIS A 135 5.60 -17.66 0.43
CA HIS A 135 5.68 -18.71 1.44
C HIS A 135 7.11 -19.23 1.49
N LYS A 136 7.78 -19.07 2.62
CA LYS A 136 9.15 -19.54 2.84
C LYS A 136 9.31 -20.04 4.27
N ASN A 137 9.91 -21.20 4.44
CA ASN A 137 10.20 -21.79 5.76
C ASN A 137 8.97 -21.92 6.67
N GLY A 138 7.81 -22.25 6.12
CA GLY A 138 6.56 -22.31 6.88
C GLY A 138 5.99 -20.98 7.34
N MET A 139 6.56 -19.85 6.89
CA MET A 139 6.09 -18.49 7.17
C MET A 139 5.32 -17.93 5.98
N ILE A 140 4.42 -16.98 6.28
CA ILE A 140 3.77 -16.11 5.27
C ILE A 140 4.53 -14.79 5.26
N ILE A 141 5.08 -14.39 4.13
CA ILE A 141 5.85 -13.16 3.99
C ILE A 141 5.16 -12.22 3.01
N ILE A 142 4.76 -11.07 3.52
CA ILE A 142 4.19 -9.96 2.73
C ILE A 142 5.35 -9.07 2.30
N ASN A 143 5.82 -9.25 1.06
CA ASN A 143 6.88 -8.43 0.50
C ASN A 143 6.27 -7.17 -0.16
N ASP A 144 6.34 -6.05 0.54
CA ASP A 144 5.91 -4.72 0.07
C ASP A 144 7.07 -3.72 0.09
N ALA A 145 8.26 -4.19 -0.31
CA ALA A 145 9.52 -3.47 -0.22
C ALA A 145 9.79 -2.53 -1.42
N TYR A 146 8.82 -2.30 -2.31
CA TYR A 146 9.02 -1.42 -3.46
C TYR A 146 9.18 0.05 -3.06
N ASN A 147 8.30 0.56 -2.19
CA ASN A 147 8.33 1.91 -1.64
C ASN A 147 7.51 2.01 -0.36
N ALA A 148 7.70 3.08 0.42
CA ALA A 148 6.94 3.33 1.64
C ALA A 148 6.58 4.81 1.78
N ASN A 149 5.34 5.07 2.19
CA ASN A 149 4.84 6.33 2.70
C ASN A 149 3.84 6.02 3.83
N PRO A 150 3.42 7.00 4.63
CA PRO A 150 2.56 6.74 5.78
C PRO A 150 1.26 5.98 5.44
N GLU A 151 0.56 6.38 4.38
CA GLU A 151 -0.70 5.78 3.96
C GLU A 151 -0.50 4.31 3.54
N SER A 152 0.46 4.05 2.66
CA SER A 152 0.73 2.69 2.19
C SER A 152 1.27 1.79 3.30
N THR A 153 1.99 2.36 4.28
CA THR A 153 2.53 1.60 5.41
C THR A 153 1.41 1.19 6.36
N LYS A 154 0.45 2.08 6.64
CA LYS A 154 -0.74 1.71 7.44
C LYS A 154 -1.54 0.60 6.78
N LEU A 155 -1.83 0.70 5.48
CA LEU A 155 -2.56 -0.34 4.74
C LEU A 155 -1.84 -1.70 4.78
N ALA A 156 -0.51 -1.72 4.67
CA ALA A 156 0.26 -2.95 4.75
C ALA A 156 0.27 -3.56 6.17
N LEU A 157 0.30 -2.71 7.20
CA LEU A 157 0.19 -3.15 8.60
C LEU A 157 -1.20 -3.69 8.93
N GLU A 158 -2.27 -3.06 8.44
CA GLU A 158 -3.64 -3.58 8.54
C GLU A 158 -3.77 -4.94 7.86
N PHE A 159 -3.17 -5.08 6.68
CA PHE A 159 -3.16 -6.35 5.96
C PHE A 159 -2.39 -7.45 6.74
N LEU A 160 -1.24 -7.13 7.33
CA LEU A 160 -0.53 -8.03 8.24
C LEU A 160 -1.40 -8.42 9.43
N ALA A 161 -2.10 -7.45 10.03
CA ALA A 161 -2.98 -7.66 11.20
C ALA A 161 -4.12 -8.64 10.92
N GLN A 162 -4.59 -8.72 9.67
CA GLN A 162 -5.68 -9.59 9.22
C GLN A 162 -5.22 -11.01 8.84
N GLN A 163 -3.89 -11.27 8.75
CA GLN A 163 -3.43 -12.59 8.34
C GLN A 163 -3.86 -13.65 9.35
N PRO A 164 -4.44 -14.78 8.88
CA PRO A 164 -4.74 -15.90 9.75
C PRO A 164 -3.44 -16.50 10.30
N LEU A 165 -3.41 -16.78 11.58
CA LEU A 165 -2.25 -17.37 12.25
C LEU A 165 -2.62 -18.69 12.92
N ALA A 166 -1.68 -19.63 12.94
CA ALA A 166 -1.73 -20.78 13.81
C ALA A 166 -1.55 -20.36 15.28
N GLU A 167 -1.90 -21.24 16.19
CA GLU A 167 -1.66 -21.04 17.62
C GLU A 167 -0.18 -20.78 17.89
N HIS A 168 0.13 -19.75 18.71
CA HIS A 168 1.48 -19.27 19.04
C HIS A 168 2.29 -18.62 17.91
N ALA A 169 1.76 -18.49 16.70
CA ALA A 169 2.37 -17.73 15.61
C ALA A 169 2.22 -16.22 15.84
N ARG A 170 3.11 -15.44 15.24
CA ARG A 170 3.19 -13.99 15.47
C ARG A 170 3.06 -13.22 14.15
N ARG A 171 2.60 -11.98 14.29
CA ARG A 171 2.72 -10.95 13.25
C ARG A 171 3.94 -10.11 13.53
N VAL A 172 4.85 -10.06 12.58
CA VAL A 172 6.15 -9.39 12.71
C VAL A 172 6.27 -8.34 11.60
N ALA A 173 6.39 -7.08 11.98
CA ALA A 173 6.63 -5.99 11.03
C ALA A 173 8.14 -5.70 10.94
N ILE A 174 8.71 -5.75 9.73
CA ILE A 174 10.11 -5.48 9.44
C ILE A 174 10.14 -4.24 8.53
N LEU A 175 10.47 -3.09 9.11
CA LEU A 175 10.24 -1.79 8.50
C LEU A 175 11.55 -1.03 8.27
N GLY A 176 11.69 -0.45 7.08
CA GLY A 176 12.72 0.53 6.76
C GLY A 176 12.19 1.96 6.79
N ASP A 177 13.08 2.94 6.72
CA ASP A 177 12.69 4.34 6.65
C ASP A 177 11.72 4.63 5.52
N MET A 178 10.80 5.55 5.77
CA MET A 178 10.01 6.25 4.76
C MET A 178 10.77 7.51 4.35
N LEU A 179 11.37 7.48 3.16
CA LEU A 179 12.14 8.58 2.60
C LEU A 179 11.25 9.61 1.89
N GLU A 180 11.83 10.72 1.47
CA GLU A 180 11.17 11.78 0.70
C GLU A 180 10.00 12.49 1.44
N LEU A 181 10.03 12.46 2.78
CA LEU A 181 9.02 13.10 3.63
C LEU A 181 9.47 14.48 4.16
N GLY A 182 10.71 14.89 3.89
CA GLY A 182 11.25 16.19 4.31
C GLY A 182 11.08 16.45 5.81
N ALA A 183 10.63 17.64 6.17
CA ALA A 183 10.46 18.03 7.57
C ALA A 183 9.41 17.19 8.34
N SER A 184 8.50 16.51 7.64
CA SER A 184 7.47 15.67 8.27
C SER A 184 7.98 14.25 8.62
N ALA A 185 9.20 13.88 8.24
CA ALA A 185 9.71 12.52 8.34
C ALA A 185 9.62 11.93 9.76
N GLN A 186 10.08 12.68 10.77
CA GLN A 186 10.05 12.20 12.17
C GLN A 186 8.62 12.00 12.68
N ALA A 187 7.74 12.97 12.38
CA ALA A 187 6.34 12.89 12.79
C ALA A 187 5.62 11.72 12.12
N ALA A 188 5.89 11.48 10.83
CA ALA A 188 5.32 10.35 10.08
C ALA A 188 5.77 8.99 10.63
N HIS A 189 7.05 8.85 11.00
CA HIS A 189 7.53 7.61 11.62
C HIS A 189 6.91 7.39 12.99
N ARG A 190 6.76 8.43 13.79
CA ARG A 190 6.05 8.36 15.08
C ARG A 190 4.60 7.94 14.89
N GLU A 191 3.89 8.55 13.94
CA GLU A 191 2.50 8.21 13.58
C GLU A 191 2.35 6.71 13.25
N ILE A 192 3.32 6.12 12.53
CA ILE A 192 3.30 4.67 12.25
C ILE A 192 3.53 3.86 13.52
N GLY A 193 4.44 4.29 14.40
CA GLY A 193 4.67 3.62 15.68
C GLY A 193 3.40 3.63 16.55
N GLU A 194 2.74 4.77 16.68
CA GLU A 194 1.46 4.91 17.38
C GLU A 194 0.37 4.02 16.73
N PHE A 195 0.30 3.99 15.41
CA PHE A 195 -0.66 3.15 14.70
C PHE A 195 -0.43 1.65 14.95
N ILE A 196 0.82 1.20 15.03
CA ILE A 196 1.14 -0.19 15.38
C ILE A 196 0.54 -0.59 16.72
N THR A 197 0.48 0.30 17.70
CA THR A 197 -0.09 0.00 19.02
C THR A 197 -1.60 -0.26 19.00
N THR A 198 -2.28 0.03 17.90
CA THR A 198 -3.70 -0.27 17.71
C THR A 198 -3.96 -1.62 17.02
N LEU A 199 -2.89 -2.32 16.61
CA LEU A 199 -2.95 -3.54 15.82
C LEU A 199 -2.38 -4.75 16.58
N PRO A 200 -2.84 -5.98 16.33
CA PRO A 200 -2.35 -7.18 17.00
C PRO A 200 -0.99 -7.63 16.42
N ILE A 201 0.03 -6.79 16.53
CA ILE A 201 1.41 -7.05 16.07
C ILE A 201 2.27 -7.36 17.28
N GLN A 202 3.02 -8.48 17.25
CA GLN A 202 3.79 -9.00 18.36
C GLN A 202 5.26 -8.59 18.33
N ALA A 203 5.79 -8.27 17.14
CA ALA A 203 7.17 -7.80 17.05
C ALA A 203 7.35 -6.76 15.91
N VAL A 204 8.24 -5.80 16.15
CA VAL A 204 8.64 -4.77 15.18
C VAL A 204 10.15 -4.68 15.13
N PHE A 205 10.74 -4.96 13.97
CA PHE A 205 12.15 -4.77 13.70
C PHE A 205 12.33 -3.65 12.69
N ALA A 206 13.07 -2.60 13.05
CA ALA A 206 13.13 -1.41 12.23
C ALA A 206 14.56 -0.99 11.92
N TYR A 207 14.83 -0.64 10.66
CA TYR A 207 16.13 -0.26 10.15
C TYR A 207 16.10 1.13 9.51
N GLY A 208 17.07 1.95 9.90
CA GLY A 208 17.30 3.28 9.37
C GLY A 208 17.18 4.38 10.41
N PRO A 209 17.80 5.54 10.18
CA PRO A 209 17.91 6.61 11.17
C PRO A 209 16.57 7.22 11.62
N LEU A 210 15.53 7.15 10.77
CA LEU A 210 14.21 7.72 11.07
C LEU A 210 13.30 6.73 11.80
N THR A 211 13.45 5.44 11.58
CA THR A 211 12.63 4.40 12.24
C THR A 211 12.85 4.36 13.76
N LYS A 212 13.91 4.97 14.30
CA LYS A 212 14.06 5.14 15.77
C LYS A 212 12.86 5.87 16.39
N HIS A 213 12.24 6.82 15.67
CA HIS A 213 11.06 7.54 16.15
C HIS A 213 9.81 6.65 16.17
N LEU A 214 9.73 5.72 15.22
CA LEU A 214 8.70 4.69 15.19
C LEU A 214 8.83 3.76 16.39
N ILE A 215 10.03 3.22 16.64
CA ILE A 215 10.29 2.31 17.78
C ILE A 215 10.03 3.01 19.12
N GLN A 216 10.41 4.27 19.27
CA GLN A 216 10.10 5.06 20.46
C GLN A 216 8.58 5.19 20.70
N ALA A 217 7.80 5.35 19.63
CA ALA A 217 6.33 5.46 19.71
C ALA A 217 5.64 4.10 19.98
N VAL A 218 6.18 2.99 19.49
CA VAL A 218 5.73 1.65 19.86
C VAL A 218 5.91 1.39 21.36
N GLY A 219 7.01 1.89 21.94
CA GLY A 219 7.30 1.80 23.37
C GLY A 219 7.35 0.35 23.86
N GLN A 220 6.54 0.03 24.89
CA GLN A 220 6.47 -1.30 25.50
C GLN A 220 5.26 -2.13 25.01
N TYR A 221 4.58 -1.68 23.96
CA TYR A 221 3.37 -2.35 23.45
C TYR A 221 3.66 -3.79 22.98
N CYS A 222 4.76 -3.96 22.26
CA CYS A 222 5.23 -5.26 21.76
C CYS A 222 6.77 -5.31 21.76
N TRP A 223 7.34 -6.44 21.37
CA TRP A 223 8.78 -6.50 21.17
C TRP A 223 9.20 -5.61 20.00
N ALA A 224 9.92 -4.53 20.29
CA ALA A 224 10.31 -3.54 19.30
C ALA A 224 11.81 -3.24 19.39
N GLU A 225 12.53 -3.36 18.28
CA GLU A 225 13.97 -3.17 18.21
C GLU A 225 14.38 -2.35 16.99
N HIS A 226 15.30 -1.39 17.21
CA HIS A 226 15.87 -0.53 16.19
C HIS A 226 17.28 -0.97 15.82
N PHE A 227 17.59 -0.97 14.52
CA PHE A 227 18.89 -1.34 13.98
C PHE A 227 19.48 -0.22 13.13
N GLU A 228 20.75 0.11 13.39
CA GLU A 228 21.54 1.02 12.56
C GLU A 228 22.19 0.30 11.37
N SER A 229 22.29 -1.02 11.45
CA SER A 229 22.88 -1.89 10.42
C SER A 229 21.85 -2.89 9.89
N LYS A 230 21.72 -2.96 8.56
CA LYS A 230 20.85 -3.94 7.91
C LYS A 230 21.33 -5.38 8.18
N GLN A 231 22.64 -5.59 8.31
CA GLN A 231 23.19 -6.90 8.63
C GLN A 231 22.72 -7.35 10.02
N ASN A 232 22.72 -6.44 11.00
CA ASN A 232 22.23 -6.75 12.34
C ASN A 232 20.71 -7.00 12.35
N LEU A 233 19.94 -6.21 11.59
CA LEU A 233 18.52 -6.49 11.39
C LEU A 233 18.31 -7.90 10.84
N ILE A 234 19.01 -8.28 9.75
CA ILE A 234 18.88 -9.59 9.12
C ILE A 234 19.26 -10.71 10.09
N ALA A 235 20.36 -10.54 10.85
CA ALA A 235 20.78 -11.52 11.84
C ALA A 235 19.71 -11.72 12.94
N GLU A 236 19.11 -10.63 13.43
CA GLU A 236 18.07 -10.70 14.45
C GLU A 236 16.78 -11.32 13.87
N VAL A 237 16.36 -10.94 12.67
CA VAL A 237 15.19 -11.55 12.02
C VAL A 237 15.39 -13.06 11.89
N ASN A 238 16.55 -13.51 11.39
CA ASN A 238 16.86 -14.94 11.24
C ASN A 238 16.86 -15.70 12.58
N ARG A 239 17.27 -15.05 13.67
CA ARG A 239 17.27 -15.64 15.01
C ARG A 239 15.87 -15.75 15.63
N SER A 240 15.00 -14.81 15.28
CA SER A 240 13.75 -14.55 16.01
C SER A 240 12.51 -15.14 15.34
N VAL A 241 12.46 -15.16 13.98
CA VAL A 241 11.28 -15.64 13.26
C VAL A 241 11.16 -17.16 13.28
N ARG A 242 9.94 -17.66 13.20
CA ARG A 242 9.63 -19.10 13.35
C ARG A 242 8.61 -19.53 12.29
N PRO A 243 8.59 -20.82 11.93
CA PRO A 243 7.50 -21.38 11.14
C PRO A 243 6.12 -21.02 11.74
N GLY A 244 5.19 -20.61 10.91
CA GLY A 244 3.87 -20.12 11.27
C GLY A 244 3.77 -18.59 11.40
N ASP A 245 4.86 -17.86 11.60
CA ASP A 245 4.84 -16.39 11.68
C ASP A 245 4.39 -15.77 10.34
N ALA A 246 3.68 -14.63 10.43
CA ALA A 246 3.40 -13.76 9.30
C ALA A 246 4.32 -12.52 9.37
N LEU A 247 5.06 -12.27 8.30
CA LEU A 247 6.04 -11.18 8.23
C LEU A 247 5.58 -10.12 7.22
N LEU A 248 5.77 -8.84 7.54
CA LEU A 248 5.67 -7.74 6.60
C LEU A 248 7.07 -7.15 6.37
N LEU A 249 7.49 -7.06 5.11
CA LEU A 249 8.71 -6.34 4.70
C LEU A 249 8.29 -5.06 3.97
N LYS A 250 8.63 -3.89 4.53
CA LYS A 250 8.30 -2.61 3.90
C LYS A 250 9.33 -1.52 4.23
N GLY A 251 9.63 -0.69 3.25
CA GLY A 251 10.49 0.48 3.36
C GLY A 251 10.55 1.21 2.03
N SER A 252 11.07 2.43 2.04
CA SER A 252 11.33 3.15 0.80
C SER A 252 12.33 2.43 -0.09
N ARG A 253 12.28 2.67 -1.40
CA ARG A 253 13.10 1.95 -2.38
C ARG A 253 14.59 1.94 -2.02
N GLY A 254 15.12 3.07 -1.52
CA GLY A 254 16.50 3.22 -1.10
C GLY A 254 16.89 2.35 0.10
N MET A 255 15.92 1.83 0.85
CA MET A 255 16.17 0.95 1.99
C MET A 255 16.40 -0.50 1.57
N ALA A 256 16.04 -0.91 0.36
CA ALA A 256 16.23 -2.26 -0.19
C ALA A 256 15.83 -3.36 0.81
N MET A 257 14.60 -3.27 1.36
CA MET A 257 14.14 -4.19 2.42
C MET A 257 13.94 -5.61 1.93
N GLU A 258 13.86 -5.84 0.62
CA GLU A 258 13.86 -7.17 0.00
C GLU A 258 15.11 -8.00 0.32
N ASP A 259 16.24 -7.37 0.66
CA ASP A 259 17.46 -8.07 1.09
C ASP A 259 17.21 -8.99 2.30
N VAL A 260 16.25 -8.61 3.16
CA VAL A 260 15.85 -9.43 4.30
C VAL A 260 15.24 -10.75 3.84
N LEU A 261 14.35 -10.71 2.84
CA LEU A 261 13.72 -11.91 2.27
C LEU A 261 14.76 -12.83 1.59
N GLU A 262 15.70 -12.23 0.85
CA GLU A 262 16.73 -12.97 0.13
C GLU A 262 17.69 -13.69 1.10
N LYS A 263 17.96 -13.07 2.26
CA LYS A 263 18.89 -13.58 3.28
C LYS A 263 18.21 -14.30 4.44
N LEU A 264 16.90 -14.55 4.36
CA LEU A 264 16.25 -15.46 5.30
C LEU A 264 16.84 -16.85 5.15
N SER A 265 17.50 -17.32 6.22
CA SER A 265 18.11 -18.66 6.30
C SER A 265 17.05 -19.74 6.09
N GLU A 266 17.43 -20.86 5.50
CA GLU A 266 16.65 -22.08 5.59
C GLU A 266 16.65 -22.52 7.05
N ALA A 267 15.45 -22.78 7.59
CA ALA A 267 15.25 -23.17 8.98
C ALA A 267 15.72 -24.62 9.21
#